data_db759e705b1a9465162afc863afdc14e
#
_entry.id   db759e705b1a9465162afc863afdc14e
#
_cell.length_a   1.000
_cell.length_b   1.000
_cell.length_c   1.000
_cell.angle_alpha   90.00
_cell.angle_beta   90.00
_cell.angle_gamma   90.00
#
_symmetry.space_group_name_H-M   'P 1'
#
loop_
_entity.id
_entity.type
_entity.pdbx_description
1 polymer ?
#
loop_
_entity_poly.entity_id
_entity_poly.type
_entity_poly.pdbx_seq_one_letter_code
_entity_poly.pdbx_strand_id
1 'polypeptide(L)'
;MSEGEDLFALHCKVKGLSPVREWSFAKPRRWRFDFSWPKEKLAVEIEGGTWINGRHNRGSSIEAEMEKYNTAALLGWTVLRFTPAMVKSGAAINLVLEAL
;
A
#
# COMPACT_ATOMS: atom_id res chain seq x y z
N MET A 1 -1.83 -5.90 -13.07
CA MET A 1 -2.07 -5.93 -11.63
C MET A 1 -1.45 -7.17 -11.04
N SER A 2 -0.94 -7.09 -9.84
CA SER A 2 -0.24 -8.22 -9.26
C SER A 2 -1.20 -9.20 -8.60
N GLU A 3 -0.74 -10.43 -8.48
CA GLU A 3 -1.50 -11.49 -7.82
C GLU A 3 -1.81 -11.13 -6.37
N GLY A 4 -0.83 -10.51 -5.69
CA GLY A 4 -1.03 -10.08 -4.31
C GLY A 4 -2.09 -9.01 -4.18
N GLU A 5 -2.13 -8.06 -5.11
CA GLU A 5 -3.16 -7.03 -5.10
C GLU A 5 -4.54 -7.62 -5.34
N ASP A 6 -4.63 -8.55 -6.30
CA ASP A 6 -5.91 -9.18 -6.60
C ASP A 6 -6.44 -9.95 -5.39
N LEU A 7 -5.55 -10.66 -4.72
CA LEU A 7 -5.95 -11.43 -3.54
C LEU A 7 -6.36 -10.51 -2.39
N PHE A 8 -5.61 -9.43 -2.17
CA PHE A 8 -5.98 -8.50 -1.11
C PHE A 8 -7.32 -7.84 -1.41
N ALA A 9 -7.58 -7.50 -2.67
CA ALA A 9 -8.88 -6.94 -3.07
C ALA A 9 -10.00 -7.91 -2.74
N LEU A 10 -9.78 -9.20 -2.99
CA LEU A 10 -10.76 -10.22 -2.67
C LEU A 10 -10.98 -10.32 -1.17
N HIS A 11 -9.91 -10.29 -0.39
CA HIS A 11 -10.03 -10.33 1.07
C HIS A 11 -10.83 -9.15 1.60
N CYS A 12 -10.61 -7.96 1.04
CA CYS A 12 -11.39 -6.78 1.42
C CYS A 12 -12.86 -6.99 1.12
N LYS A 13 -13.16 -7.51 -0.06
CA LYS A 13 -14.54 -7.74 -0.45
C LYS A 13 -15.23 -8.72 0.50
N VAL A 14 -14.54 -9.81 0.84
CA VAL A 14 -15.09 -10.82 1.75
C VAL A 14 -15.39 -10.21 3.12
N LYS A 15 -14.58 -9.26 3.56
CA LYS A 15 -14.78 -8.61 4.85
C LYS A 15 -15.69 -7.39 4.79
N GLY A 16 -16.30 -7.13 3.64
CA GLY A 16 -17.21 -6.00 3.48
C GLY A 16 -16.52 -4.65 3.43
N LEU A 17 -15.26 -4.62 3.08
CA LEU A 17 -14.51 -3.37 2.99
C LEU A 17 -14.49 -2.85 1.55
N SER A 18 -14.47 -1.54 1.40
CA SER A 18 -14.50 -0.90 0.08
C SER A 18 -13.41 0.17 -0.03
N PRO A 19 -12.15 -0.24 -0.10
CA PRO A 19 -11.08 0.74 -0.23
C PRO A 19 -11.11 1.43 -1.59
N VAL A 20 -10.56 2.64 -1.62
CA VAL A 20 -10.37 3.36 -2.87
C VAL A 20 -9.04 2.91 -3.45
N ARG A 21 -9.07 2.48 -4.72
CA ARG A 21 -7.87 2.00 -5.41
C ARG A 21 -7.14 3.16 -6.06
N GLU A 22 -5.81 3.08 -6.08
CA GLU A 22 -4.97 4.02 -6.82
C GLU A 22 -5.23 5.48 -6.44
N TRP A 23 -5.39 5.74 -5.16
CA TRP A 23 -5.71 7.07 -4.66
C TRP A 23 -4.51 8.00 -4.68
N SER A 24 -4.67 9.17 -5.32
CA SER A 24 -3.63 10.20 -5.34
C SER A 24 -3.76 11.05 -4.09
N PHE A 25 -2.77 10.96 -3.22
CA PHE A 25 -2.89 11.57 -1.89
C PHE A 25 -2.16 12.89 -1.72
N ALA A 26 -1.38 13.33 -2.71
CA ALA A 26 -0.51 14.50 -2.56
C ALA A 26 -0.39 15.27 -3.87
N LYS A 27 -1.53 15.66 -4.45
CA LYS A 27 -1.52 16.41 -5.70
C LYS A 27 -0.77 17.73 -5.49
N PRO A 28 -0.02 18.19 -6.47
CA PRO A 28 0.05 17.70 -7.85
C PRO A 28 1.03 16.54 -8.07
N ARG A 29 1.64 16.00 -7.02
CA ARG A 29 2.48 14.83 -7.16
C ARG A 29 1.62 13.66 -7.62
N ARG A 30 2.21 12.73 -8.37
CA ARG A 30 1.48 11.61 -8.96
C ARG A 30 1.50 10.35 -8.12
N TRP A 31 1.97 10.45 -6.91
CA TRP A 31 2.03 9.29 -6.01
C TRP A 31 0.62 8.79 -5.72
N ARG A 32 0.48 7.47 -5.72
CA ARG A 32 -0.80 6.82 -5.43
C ARG A 32 -0.57 5.65 -4.48
N PHE A 33 -1.61 5.35 -3.71
CA PHE A 33 -1.61 4.15 -2.88
C PHE A 33 -2.38 3.06 -3.60
N ASP A 34 -1.93 1.81 -3.43
CA ASP A 34 -2.64 0.67 -4.04
C ASP A 34 -4.07 0.58 -3.53
N PHE A 35 -4.24 0.72 -2.23
CA PHE A 35 -5.55 0.72 -1.57
C PHE A 35 -5.55 1.82 -0.52
N SER A 36 -6.71 2.45 -0.31
CA SER A 36 -6.78 3.48 0.73
C SER A 36 -8.18 3.60 1.29
N TRP A 37 -8.21 4.09 2.52
CA TRP A 37 -9.43 4.52 3.19
C TRP A 37 -9.19 5.97 3.56
N PRO A 38 -9.52 6.91 2.64
CA PRO A 38 -9.12 8.32 2.83
C PRO A 38 -9.68 8.97 4.10
N LYS A 39 -10.88 8.62 4.51
CA LYS A 39 -11.44 9.19 5.73
C LYS A 39 -10.61 8.83 6.96
N GLU A 40 -10.13 7.61 7.00
CA GLU A 40 -9.30 7.13 8.10
C GLU A 40 -7.84 7.45 7.91
N LYS A 41 -7.47 7.97 6.74
CA LYS A 41 -6.09 8.21 6.35
C LYS A 41 -5.25 6.96 6.51
N LEU A 42 -5.80 5.85 6.08
CA LEU A 42 -5.12 4.56 6.09
C LEU A 42 -4.87 4.13 4.65
N ALA A 43 -3.67 3.65 4.39
CA ALA A 43 -3.30 3.18 3.06
C ALA A 43 -2.61 1.84 3.15
N VAL A 44 -2.73 1.07 2.09
CA VAL A 44 -2.09 -0.23 1.96
C VAL A 44 -1.34 -0.29 0.65
N GLU A 45 -0.10 -0.75 0.72
CA GLU A 45 0.74 -0.97 -0.44
C GLU A 45 1.13 -2.45 -0.47
N ILE A 46 0.91 -3.10 -1.59
CA ILE A 46 1.32 -4.49 -1.75
C ILE A 46 2.62 -4.47 -2.54
N GLU A 47 3.69 -4.83 -1.87
CA GLU A 47 5.02 -4.79 -2.48
C GLU A 47 5.18 -5.98 -3.42
N GLY A 48 5.48 -5.71 -4.67
CA GLY A 48 5.79 -6.77 -5.60
C GLY A 48 7.13 -7.38 -5.29
N GLY A 49 7.45 -8.46 -5.97
CA GLY A 49 8.71 -9.14 -5.74
C GLY A 49 9.90 -8.55 -6.47
N THR A 50 9.71 -7.45 -7.17
CA THR A 50 10.76 -6.93 -8.03
C THR A 50 12.00 -6.46 -7.29
N TRP A 51 11.82 -6.01 -6.06
CA TRP A 51 12.95 -5.50 -5.30
C TRP A 51 13.92 -6.60 -4.88
N ILE A 52 13.50 -7.85 -4.92
CA ILE A 52 14.41 -8.94 -4.58
C ILE A 52 15.55 -9.08 -5.57
N ASN A 53 15.43 -8.46 -6.73
CA ASN A 53 16.49 -8.48 -7.73
C ASN A 53 17.49 -7.36 -7.52
N GLY A 54 17.39 -6.63 -6.45
CA GLY A 54 18.32 -5.56 -6.16
C GLY A 54 18.12 -4.31 -7.02
N ARG A 55 17.05 -4.25 -7.75
CA ARG A 55 16.80 -3.11 -8.64
C ARG A 55 16.53 -1.84 -7.87
N HIS A 56 16.06 -1.98 -6.68
CA HIS A 56 15.71 -0.83 -5.85
C HIS A 56 16.90 -0.22 -5.15
N ASN A 57 18.08 -0.74 -5.43
CA ASN A 57 19.29 -0.17 -4.86
C ASN A 57 19.76 1.08 -5.58
N ARG A 58 19.09 1.46 -6.63
CA ARG A 58 19.44 2.68 -7.32
C ARG A 58 19.01 3.85 -6.47
N GLY A 59 19.94 4.74 -6.19
CA GLY A 59 19.69 5.83 -5.26
C GLY A 59 18.45 6.64 -5.59
N SER A 60 18.26 6.98 -6.88
CA SER A 60 17.12 7.83 -7.24
C SER A 60 15.78 7.17 -6.99
N SER A 61 15.66 5.85 -7.21
CA SER A 61 14.42 5.13 -6.95
C SER A 61 14.13 5.04 -5.47
N ILE A 62 15.16 4.78 -4.68
CA ILE A 62 15.00 4.67 -3.24
C ILE A 62 14.62 6.01 -2.64
N GLU A 63 15.27 7.07 -3.09
CA GLU A 63 14.98 8.41 -2.57
C GLU A 63 13.57 8.87 -2.94
N ALA A 64 13.14 8.55 -4.15
CA ALA A 64 11.78 8.90 -4.56
C ALA A 64 10.74 8.19 -3.70
N GLU A 65 11.01 6.94 -3.37
CA GLU A 65 10.13 6.17 -2.51
C GLU A 65 10.11 6.74 -1.09
N MET A 66 11.27 7.08 -0.58
CA MET A 66 11.37 7.71 0.74
C MET A 66 10.61 9.02 0.77
N GLU A 67 10.73 9.82 -0.27
CA GLU A 67 10.03 11.08 -0.36
C GLU A 67 8.52 10.89 -0.33
N LYS A 68 8.04 9.89 -1.06
CA LYS A 68 6.62 9.56 -1.08
C LYS A 68 6.10 9.24 0.33
N TYR A 69 6.80 8.37 1.03
CA TYR A 69 6.32 7.93 2.34
C TYR A 69 6.53 8.97 3.42
N ASN A 70 7.60 9.77 3.31
CA ASN A 70 7.78 10.88 4.24
C ASN A 70 6.66 11.89 4.08
N THR A 71 6.28 12.19 2.84
CA THR A 71 5.18 13.10 2.58
C THR A 71 3.87 12.55 3.13
N ALA A 72 3.63 11.25 2.92
CA ALA A 72 2.43 10.63 3.44
C ALA A 72 2.37 10.75 4.97
N ALA A 73 3.49 10.52 5.63
CA ALA A 73 3.55 10.62 7.09
C ALA A 73 3.22 12.03 7.57
N LEU A 74 3.77 13.04 6.89
CA LEU A 74 3.52 14.42 7.27
C LEU A 74 2.06 14.82 7.03
N LEU A 75 1.40 14.18 6.07
CA LEU A 75 0.00 14.43 5.80
C LEU A 75 -0.94 13.61 6.71
N GLY A 76 -0.38 12.85 7.62
CA GLY A 76 -1.17 12.12 8.60
C GLY A 76 -1.60 10.72 8.17
N TRP A 77 -1.01 10.20 7.12
CA TRP A 77 -1.37 8.86 6.65
C TRP A 77 -0.64 7.77 7.41
N THR A 78 -1.36 6.71 7.74
CA THR A 78 -0.77 5.46 8.19
C THR A 78 -0.67 4.56 6.96
N VAL A 79 0.53 4.17 6.61
CA VAL A 79 0.76 3.33 5.44
C VAL A 79 1.22 1.95 5.90
N LEU A 80 0.45 0.93 5.56
CA LEU A 80 0.79 -0.45 5.87
C LEU A 80 1.29 -1.09 4.58
N ARG A 81 2.44 -1.75 4.67
CA ARG A 81 3.08 -2.35 3.50
C ARG A 81 3.19 -3.86 3.72
N PHE A 82 2.79 -4.60 2.71
CA PHE A 82 2.74 -6.06 2.80
C PHE A 82 3.37 -6.71 1.59
N THR A 83 3.98 -7.86 1.81
CA THR A 83 4.41 -8.72 0.71
C THR A 83 3.24 -9.60 0.30
N PRO A 84 3.30 -10.21 -0.89
CA PRO A 84 2.28 -11.18 -1.28
C PRO A 84 2.12 -12.32 -0.28
N ALA A 85 3.21 -12.75 0.35
CA ALA A 85 3.14 -13.81 1.36
C ALA A 85 2.30 -13.37 2.56
N MET A 86 2.44 -12.13 2.98
CA MET A 86 1.63 -11.58 4.07
C MET A 86 0.16 -11.50 3.71
N VAL A 87 -0.14 -11.23 2.44
CA VAL A 87 -1.53 -11.24 1.98
C VAL A 87 -2.07 -12.66 2.04
N LYS A 88 -1.32 -13.61 1.51
CA LYS A 88 -1.75 -15.02 1.47
C LYS A 88 -2.01 -15.59 2.85
N SER A 89 -1.18 -15.24 3.82
CA SER A 89 -1.31 -15.78 5.16
C SER A 89 -2.50 -15.22 5.93
N GLY A 90 -3.09 -14.12 5.43
CA GLY A 90 -4.15 -13.43 6.14
C GLY A 90 -3.64 -12.36 7.08
N ALA A 91 -2.33 -12.24 7.24
CA ALA A 91 -1.77 -11.24 8.14
C ALA A 91 -2.14 -9.83 7.70
N ALA A 92 -2.13 -9.59 6.37
CA ALA A 92 -2.42 -8.26 5.86
C ALA A 92 -3.85 -7.82 6.18
N ILE A 93 -4.83 -8.65 5.84
CA ILE A 93 -6.22 -8.25 6.07
C ILE A 93 -6.52 -8.14 7.57
N ASN A 94 -5.92 -9.00 8.38
CA ASN A 94 -6.15 -8.95 9.81
C ASN A 94 -5.62 -7.64 10.40
N LEU A 95 -4.44 -7.21 9.97
CA LEU A 95 -3.87 -5.97 10.48
C LEU A 95 -4.69 -4.76 10.03
N VAL A 96 -5.18 -4.77 8.80
CA VAL A 96 -6.02 -3.69 8.29
C VAL A 96 -7.29 -3.60 9.12
N LEU A 97 -7.90 -4.74 9.46
CA LEU A 97 -9.11 -4.73 10.28
C LEU A 97 -8.84 -4.15 11.66
N GLU A 98 -7.66 -4.40 12.22
CA GLU A 98 -7.28 -3.78 13.49
C GLU A 98 -7.15 -2.26 13.35
N ALA A 99 -6.61 -1.80 12.23
CA ALA A 99 -6.35 -0.39 12.00
C ALA A 99 -7.63 0.40 11.73
N LEU A 100 -8.64 -0.25 11.18
CA LEU A 100 -9.93 0.37 10.93
C LEU A 100 -10.80 0.29 12.17
#